data_3d61f79a9c5088f440b0a02a100c25db
#
_entry.id   3d61f79a9c5088f440b0a02a100c25db
#
_cell.length_a   1.000
_cell.length_b   1.000
_cell.length_c   1.000
_cell.angle_alpha   90.00
_cell.angle_beta   90.00
_cell.angle_gamma   90.00
#
_symmetry.space_group_name_H-M   'P 1'
#
loop_
_entity.id
_entity.type
_entity.pdbx_description
1 polymer ?
#
loop_
_entity_poly.entity_id
_entity_poly.type
_entity_poly.pdbx_seq_one_letter_code
_entity_poly.pdbx_strand_id
1 'polypeptide(L)'
;VSTGDDLALEALLKKKQESAAANTNYVLASTKSPKLKIGSIVNIQSSVLENLSMITQEVGSYIITEISHYANHLGEYENNFRAIPSKVLSLPEPDVSYPVAQTQQAIVKSNTDPKNQGRIRVQMLWQQGTQMKTSWLRVMTPDAGSSDKVGSNRGMVLIPDTGDHVMVHFRYGDPNRPFVLGSVFHGKSGGGGGEGNNKRSLATRGGTSLVLDEGDNSCTATDPSGNFLRLNGDGTVTLYAPDKIDIESKEINITAQEKINIKGIDEVNVNSKKVFIKGKDDVTIKSNTQITDKAPSITIKGKNTILAEGKIVDIDGKTMTNVKGGNVNLN
;
A
#
# COMPACT_ATOMS: atom_id res chain seq x y z
N VAL A 1 -3.38 18.43 -21.22
CA VAL A 1 -3.34 19.23 -20.00
C VAL A 1 -4.69 19.05 -19.31
N SER A 2 -4.75 18.26 -18.26
CA SER A 2 -5.95 18.17 -17.43
C SER A 2 -5.76 19.17 -16.29
N THR A 3 -6.23 20.38 -16.49
CA THR A 3 -6.43 21.32 -15.40
C THR A 3 -7.84 21.06 -14.88
N GLY A 4 -7.98 20.68 -13.63
CA GLY A 4 -9.31 20.58 -12.98
C GLY A 4 -9.86 21.95 -12.59
N ASP A 5 -9.40 23.01 -13.25
CA ASP A 5 -9.75 24.39 -12.99
C ASP A 5 -10.04 25.09 -14.32
N ASP A 6 -11.29 25.42 -14.57
CA ASP A 6 -11.76 26.07 -15.79
C ASP A 6 -11.04 27.41 -16.04
N LEU A 7 -10.74 28.17 -14.97
CA LEU A 7 -10.00 29.44 -15.05
C LEU A 7 -8.57 29.25 -15.56
N ALA A 8 -7.92 28.17 -15.15
CA ALA A 8 -6.57 27.85 -15.62
C ALA A 8 -6.58 27.39 -17.09
N LEU A 9 -7.66 26.73 -17.53
CA LEU A 9 -7.84 26.32 -18.92
C LEU A 9 -8.08 27.55 -19.83
N GLU A 10 -8.94 28.48 -19.43
CA GLU A 10 -9.19 29.72 -20.17
C GLU A 10 -7.92 30.57 -20.32
N ALA A 11 -7.16 30.74 -19.23
CA ALA A 11 -5.89 31.47 -19.26
C ALA A 11 -4.88 30.81 -20.21
N LEU A 12 -4.82 29.47 -20.25
CA LEU A 12 -3.96 28.73 -21.16
C LEU A 12 -4.39 28.89 -22.62
N LEU A 13 -5.69 28.80 -22.90
CA LEU A 13 -6.24 28.95 -24.25
C LEU A 13 -5.98 30.37 -24.77
N LYS A 14 -6.22 31.39 -23.97
CA LYS A 14 -5.91 32.78 -24.30
C LYS A 14 -4.43 32.97 -24.63
N LYS A 15 -3.53 32.44 -23.80
CA LYS A 15 -2.09 32.50 -24.04
C LYS A 15 -1.66 31.80 -25.31
N LYS A 16 -2.23 30.65 -25.64
CA LYS A 16 -2.01 29.94 -26.91
C LYS A 16 -2.51 30.72 -28.12
N GLN A 17 -3.67 31.35 -27.99
CA GLN A 17 -4.23 32.20 -29.06
C GLN A 17 -3.35 33.43 -29.32
N GLU A 18 -2.87 34.09 -28.27
CA GLU A 18 -1.95 35.25 -28.37
C GLU A 18 -0.60 34.83 -29.00
N SER A 19 -0.05 33.70 -28.61
CA SER A 19 1.19 33.15 -29.17
C SER A 19 1.04 32.74 -30.64
N ALA A 20 -0.10 32.14 -31.01
CA ALA A 20 -0.39 31.83 -32.41
C ALA A 20 -0.55 33.11 -33.26
N ALA A 21 -1.22 34.14 -32.73
CA ALA A 21 -1.37 35.45 -33.40
C ALA A 21 -0.02 36.12 -33.62
N ALA A 22 0.93 35.99 -32.70
CA ALA A 22 2.30 36.55 -32.86
C ALA A 22 3.08 35.95 -34.03
N ASN A 23 2.71 34.72 -34.48
CA ASN A 23 3.33 34.08 -35.65
C ASN A 23 2.74 34.49 -36.99
N THR A 24 1.60 35.17 -37.01
CA THR A 24 0.91 35.54 -38.26
C THR A 24 1.48 36.79 -38.91
N ASN A 25 2.15 37.68 -38.17
CA ASN A 25 2.75 38.88 -38.69
C ASN A 25 4.24 38.95 -38.29
N TYR A 26 5.12 38.78 -39.26
CA TYR A 26 6.56 38.77 -39.04
C TYR A 26 7.30 39.40 -40.25
N VAL A 27 8.52 39.84 -39.97
CA VAL A 27 9.46 40.33 -40.99
C VAL A 27 10.66 39.40 -41.03
N LEU A 28 11.09 39.03 -42.23
CA LEU A 28 12.37 38.40 -42.49
C LEU A 28 13.29 39.43 -43.12
N ALA A 29 14.47 39.65 -42.53
CA ALA A 29 15.42 40.61 -43.03
C ALA A 29 16.85 40.13 -42.80
N SER A 30 17.80 40.73 -43.59
CA SER A 30 19.22 40.51 -43.42
C SER A 30 19.93 41.83 -43.15
N THR A 31 21.06 41.75 -42.44
CA THR A 31 21.90 42.95 -42.19
C THR A 31 23.36 42.53 -41.95
N LYS A 32 24.25 43.49 -42.17
CA LYS A 32 25.68 43.37 -41.88
C LYS A 32 26.05 43.89 -40.46
N SER A 33 25.09 44.26 -39.65
CA SER A 33 25.35 44.73 -38.29
C SER A 33 25.55 43.59 -37.31
N PRO A 34 26.72 43.39 -36.70
CA PRO A 34 26.95 42.34 -35.70
C PRO A 34 26.33 42.63 -34.32
N LYS A 35 25.69 43.79 -34.14
CA LYS A 35 25.16 44.22 -32.85
C LYS A 35 23.78 43.65 -32.53
N LEU A 36 23.11 43.08 -33.52
CA LEU A 36 21.77 42.50 -33.31
C LEU A 36 21.84 41.18 -32.59
N LYS A 37 20.88 40.94 -31.72
CA LYS A 37 20.71 39.68 -30.98
C LYS A 37 19.23 39.43 -30.75
N ILE A 38 18.88 38.18 -30.34
CA ILE A 38 17.51 37.85 -29.91
C ILE A 38 17.07 38.83 -28.83
N GLY A 39 15.85 39.36 -28.94
CA GLY A 39 15.28 40.36 -28.05
C GLY A 39 15.65 41.82 -28.42
N SER A 40 16.50 42.08 -29.44
CA SER A 40 16.74 43.43 -29.91
C SER A 40 15.48 43.97 -30.58
N ILE A 41 15.16 45.23 -30.28
CA ILE A 41 14.08 45.98 -30.95
C ILE A 41 14.70 46.76 -32.10
N VAL A 42 14.12 46.57 -33.28
CA VAL A 42 14.53 47.26 -34.51
C VAL A 42 13.36 48.05 -35.09
N ASN A 43 13.62 49.28 -35.52
CA ASN A 43 12.66 50.06 -36.27
C ASN A 43 12.88 49.86 -37.74
N ILE A 44 11.86 49.38 -38.44
CA ILE A 44 11.92 49.05 -39.84
C ILE A 44 11.27 50.18 -40.63
N GLN A 45 11.98 50.63 -41.62
CA GLN A 45 11.52 51.62 -42.60
C GLN A 45 11.60 51.03 -43.98
N SER A 46 10.64 51.29 -44.83
CA SER A 46 10.60 50.92 -46.22
C SER A 46 10.80 52.17 -47.07
N SER A 47 11.70 52.10 -48.05
CA SER A 47 11.85 53.15 -49.06
C SER A 47 11.16 52.72 -50.34
N VAL A 48 10.16 53.51 -50.74
CA VAL A 48 9.37 53.26 -51.95
C VAL A 48 9.59 54.41 -52.91
N LEU A 49 9.76 54.09 -54.21
CA LEU A 49 9.86 55.10 -55.26
C LEU A 49 8.46 55.53 -55.67
N GLU A 50 8.09 56.76 -55.38
CA GLU A 50 6.83 57.38 -55.79
C GLU A 50 7.08 58.69 -56.52
N ASN A 51 6.55 58.87 -57.74
CA ASN A 51 6.71 60.03 -58.59
C ASN A 51 8.19 60.48 -58.76
N LEU A 52 9.10 59.51 -59.01
CA LEU A 52 10.55 59.74 -59.19
C LEU A 52 11.29 60.22 -57.93
N SER A 53 10.65 60.23 -56.75
CA SER A 53 11.26 60.57 -55.49
C SER A 53 11.23 59.35 -54.55
N MET A 54 12.30 59.15 -53.77
CA MET A 54 12.34 58.12 -52.74
C MET A 54 11.59 58.60 -51.50
N ILE A 55 10.47 57.94 -51.17
CA ILE A 55 9.72 58.22 -49.96
C ILE A 55 10.04 57.12 -48.97
N THR A 56 10.45 57.52 -47.73
CA THR A 56 10.66 56.57 -46.62
C THR A 56 9.37 56.51 -45.80
N GLN A 57 8.82 55.29 -45.68
CA GLN A 57 7.65 55.01 -44.88
C GLN A 57 8.04 54.12 -43.72
N GLU A 58 7.58 54.46 -42.49
CA GLU A 58 7.77 53.66 -41.30
C GLU A 58 6.88 52.41 -41.37
N VAL A 59 7.49 51.22 -41.25
CA VAL A 59 6.79 49.94 -41.18
C VAL A 59 6.44 49.62 -39.71
N GLY A 60 7.33 49.99 -38.76
CA GLY A 60 7.08 49.89 -37.35
C GLY A 60 8.26 49.33 -36.55
N SER A 61 8.03 49.12 -35.26
CA SER A 61 9.01 48.53 -34.32
C SER A 61 8.79 47.04 -34.19
N TYR A 62 9.85 46.28 -34.32
CA TYR A 62 9.84 44.81 -34.27
C TYR A 62 10.86 44.27 -33.29
N ILE A 63 10.54 43.21 -32.57
CA ILE A 63 11.46 42.46 -31.69
C ILE A 63 11.97 41.21 -32.41
N ILE A 64 13.29 41.04 -32.39
CA ILE A 64 13.94 39.88 -33.03
C ILE A 64 13.68 38.60 -32.19
N THR A 65 13.08 37.61 -32.81
CA THR A 65 12.78 36.27 -32.18
C THR A 65 13.75 35.19 -32.60
N GLU A 66 14.31 35.30 -33.79
CA GLU A 66 15.28 34.37 -34.35
C GLU A 66 16.38 35.16 -35.09
N ILE A 67 17.64 34.75 -34.98
CA ILE A 67 18.75 35.34 -35.71
C ILE A 67 19.83 34.30 -35.95
N SER A 68 20.32 34.28 -37.17
CA SER A 68 21.47 33.47 -37.59
C SER A 68 22.60 34.36 -38.03
N HIS A 69 23.77 34.20 -37.45
CA HIS A 69 24.98 34.95 -37.81
C HIS A 69 25.89 34.11 -38.67
N TYR A 70 26.35 34.67 -39.76
CA TYR A 70 27.32 34.07 -40.67
C TYR A 70 28.55 34.96 -40.75
N ALA A 71 29.73 34.37 -40.59
CA ALA A 71 31.01 35.06 -40.84
C ALA A 71 31.95 34.09 -41.57
N ASN A 72 32.62 34.54 -42.57
CA ASN A 72 33.60 33.75 -43.31
C ASN A 72 35.05 34.17 -43.00
N HIS A 73 36.01 33.41 -43.48
CA HIS A 73 37.45 33.66 -43.28
C HIS A 73 37.97 34.88 -44.04
N LEU A 74 37.17 35.45 -44.94
CA LEU A 74 37.49 36.69 -45.68
C LEU A 74 37.04 37.96 -44.95
N GLY A 75 36.48 37.82 -43.75
CA GLY A 75 35.98 38.91 -42.92
C GLY A 75 34.60 39.44 -43.32
N GLU A 76 33.90 38.71 -44.19
CA GLU A 76 32.52 39.07 -44.54
C GLU A 76 31.59 38.59 -43.42
N TYR A 77 30.71 39.50 -43.02
CA TYR A 77 29.70 39.19 -42.00
C TYR A 77 28.31 39.54 -42.51
N GLU A 78 27.35 38.65 -42.25
CA GLU A 78 25.94 38.87 -42.51
C GLU A 78 25.12 38.13 -41.43
N ASN A 79 23.96 38.68 -41.08
CA ASN A 79 22.98 37.93 -40.31
C ASN A 79 21.60 38.01 -40.94
N ASN A 80 20.85 36.91 -40.75
CA ASN A 80 19.48 36.83 -41.16
C ASN A 80 18.63 36.68 -39.89
N PHE A 81 17.58 37.48 -39.78
CA PHE A 81 16.73 37.49 -38.61
C PHE A 81 15.25 37.47 -38.96
N ARG A 82 14.47 36.90 -38.06
CA ARG A 82 13.00 36.99 -37.98
C ARG A 82 12.63 37.89 -36.84
N ALA A 83 11.72 38.83 -37.09
CA ALA A 83 11.21 39.75 -36.07
C ALA A 83 9.69 39.83 -36.15
N ILE A 84 9.06 39.99 -35.02
CA ILE A 84 7.61 40.18 -34.87
C ILE A 84 7.33 41.59 -34.31
N PRO A 85 6.11 42.16 -34.46
CA PRO A 85 5.80 43.45 -33.90
C PRO A 85 6.14 43.54 -32.40
N SER A 86 6.84 44.58 -31.97
CA SER A 86 7.31 44.72 -30.57
C SER A 86 6.19 44.88 -29.56
N LYS A 87 4.97 45.18 -30.00
CA LYS A 87 3.76 45.35 -29.16
C LYS A 87 2.95 44.07 -28.98
N VAL A 88 3.46 42.90 -29.39
CA VAL A 88 2.74 41.60 -29.16
C VAL A 88 2.64 41.30 -27.68
N LEU A 89 1.51 40.75 -27.26
CA LEU A 89 1.22 40.43 -25.86
C LEU A 89 1.96 39.15 -25.41
N SER A 90 2.28 38.25 -26.35
CA SER A 90 2.98 37.01 -26.08
C SER A 90 3.97 36.71 -27.20
N LEU A 91 5.13 36.14 -26.86
CA LEU A 91 6.07 35.63 -27.86
C LEU A 91 5.55 34.37 -28.53
N PRO A 92 5.98 34.06 -29.75
CA PRO A 92 5.70 32.77 -30.39
C PRO A 92 6.12 31.60 -29.48
N GLU A 93 5.31 30.57 -29.45
CA GLU A 93 5.68 29.32 -28.78
C GLU A 93 6.86 28.69 -29.54
N PRO A 94 7.96 28.33 -28.88
CA PRO A 94 9.08 27.72 -29.55
C PRO A 94 8.68 26.32 -30.07
N ASP A 95 9.17 25.94 -31.24
CA ASP A 95 8.99 24.60 -31.79
C ASP A 95 9.92 23.60 -31.06
N VAL A 96 9.55 23.31 -29.82
CA VAL A 96 10.27 22.37 -28.95
C VAL A 96 9.33 21.25 -28.56
N SER A 97 9.72 20.04 -28.81
CA SER A 97 8.99 18.87 -28.32
C SER A 97 8.99 18.87 -26.80
N TYR A 98 7.81 18.74 -26.19
CA TYR A 98 7.73 18.58 -24.75
C TYR A 98 8.39 17.28 -24.32
N PRO A 99 9.14 17.26 -23.22
CA PRO A 99 9.76 16.03 -22.74
C PRO A 99 8.70 15.00 -22.36
N VAL A 100 8.85 13.79 -22.86
CA VAL A 100 8.00 12.64 -22.57
C VAL A 100 8.78 11.68 -21.69
N ALA A 101 8.28 11.46 -20.46
CA ALA A 101 8.89 10.53 -19.52
C ALA A 101 8.30 9.13 -19.67
N GLN A 102 9.18 8.13 -19.78
CA GLN A 102 8.82 6.73 -19.77
C GLN A 102 8.88 6.15 -18.35
N THR A 103 8.27 4.98 -18.17
CA THR A 103 8.36 4.22 -16.91
C THR A 103 9.81 3.91 -16.57
N GLN A 104 10.20 4.15 -15.31
CA GLN A 104 11.58 4.00 -14.83
C GLN A 104 11.62 3.26 -13.51
N GLN A 105 12.71 2.56 -13.27
CA GLN A 105 13.01 1.97 -11.98
C GLN A 105 13.60 3.01 -11.03
N ALA A 106 13.24 2.89 -9.76
CA ALA A 106 13.75 3.76 -8.69
C ALA A 106 13.91 2.99 -7.39
N ILE A 107 14.63 3.58 -6.44
CA ILE A 107 14.84 3.04 -5.09
C ILE A 107 14.13 3.93 -4.08
N VAL A 108 13.38 3.33 -3.17
CA VAL A 108 12.68 4.04 -2.10
C VAL A 108 13.69 4.64 -1.12
N LYS A 109 13.58 5.93 -0.85
CA LYS A 109 14.44 6.66 0.09
C LYS A 109 13.72 7.10 1.36
N SER A 110 12.39 7.19 1.33
CA SER A 110 11.57 7.51 2.49
C SER A 110 10.13 7.07 2.25
N ASN A 111 9.53 6.45 3.25
CA ASN A 111 8.13 6.02 3.26
C ASN A 111 7.33 6.61 4.44
N THR A 112 7.95 7.47 5.24
CA THR A 112 7.27 8.18 6.34
C THR A 112 6.70 9.49 5.84
N ASP A 113 5.50 9.44 5.28
CA ASP A 113 4.82 10.62 4.74
C ASP A 113 4.31 11.54 5.86
N PRO A 114 4.75 12.81 5.93
CA PRO A 114 4.31 13.74 6.98
C PRO A 114 2.81 14.07 6.95
N LYS A 115 2.12 13.79 5.83
CA LYS A 115 0.68 13.95 5.71
C LYS A 115 -0.12 12.67 5.91
N ASN A 116 0.55 11.53 6.26
CA ASN A 116 -0.06 10.22 6.44
C ASN A 116 -0.94 9.75 5.26
N GLN A 117 -0.51 10.05 4.03
CA GLN A 117 -1.24 9.70 2.81
C GLN A 117 -0.65 8.47 2.09
N GLY A 118 0.27 7.73 2.73
CA GLY A 118 0.90 6.55 2.17
C GLY A 118 1.81 6.83 0.96
N ARG A 119 2.33 8.06 0.84
CA ARG A 119 3.24 8.45 -0.24
C ARG A 119 4.67 8.10 0.13
N ILE A 120 5.50 7.93 -0.90
CA ILE A 120 6.93 7.64 -0.74
C ILE A 120 7.78 8.65 -1.52
N ARG A 121 9.05 8.76 -1.14
CA ARG A 121 10.08 9.45 -1.91
C ARG A 121 11.03 8.43 -2.49
N VAL A 122 11.35 8.58 -3.75
CA VAL A 122 12.25 7.67 -4.45
C VAL A 122 13.43 8.41 -5.07
N GLN A 123 14.47 7.67 -5.39
CA GLN A 123 15.61 8.11 -6.17
C GLN A 123 15.63 7.28 -7.45
N MET A 124 15.57 7.96 -8.60
CA MET A 124 15.74 7.31 -9.90
C MET A 124 17.17 6.79 -10.05
N LEU A 125 17.39 5.77 -10.89
CA LEU A 125 18.72 5.18 -11.06
C LEU A 125 19.75 6.19 -11.57
N TRP A 126 19.34 7.11 -12.44
CA TRP A 126 20.21 8.18 -12.95
C TRP A 126 20.52 9.28 -11.93
N GLN A 127 19.80 9.33 -10.82
CA GLN A 127 20.09 10.25 -9.70
C GLN A 127 21.09 9.65 -8.69
N GLN A 128 21.50 8.40 -8.87
CA GLN A 128 22.48 7.76 -7.98
C GLN A 128 23.80 8.55 -7.99
N GLY A 129 24.42 8.64 -6.83
CA GLY A 129 25.61 9.48 -6.63
C GLY A 129 25.30 10.93 -6.23
N THR A 130 24.03 11.34 -6.25
CA THR A 130 23.56 12.63 -5.75
C THR A 130 22.70 12.44 -4.50
N GLN A 131 22.42 13.53 -3.78
CA GLN A 131 21.42 13.54 -2.68
C GLN A 131 19.98 13.81 -3.19
N MET A 132 19.79 13.84 -4.50
CA MET A 132 18.50 14.15 -5.12
C MET A 132 17.51 13.00 -4.90
N LYS A 133 16.28 13.37 -4.62
CA LYS A 133 15.13 12.47 -4.50
C LYS A 133 13.88 13.21 -4.96
N THR A 134 12.84 12.46 -5.32
CA THR A 134 11.56 13.01 -5.78
C THR A 134 10.82 13.77 -4.66
N SER A 135 9.80 14.51 -5.03
CA SER A 135 8.71 14.87 -4.13
C SER A 135 8.01 13.61 -3.60
N TRP A 136 6.98 13.78 -2.76
CA TRP A 136 6.16 12.68 -2.27
C TRP A 136 5.26 12.12 -3.37
N LEU A 137 5.47 10.88 -3.78
CA LEU A 137 4.75 10.19 -4.84
C LEU A 137 3.65 9.31 -4.25
N ARG A 138 2.49 9.27 -4.90
CA ARG A 138 1.44 8.30 -4.61
C ARG A 138 1.88 6.89 -5.02
N VAL A 139 1.49 5.91 -4.24
CA VAL A 139 1.69 4.49 -4.56
C VAL A 139 0.38 3.91 -5.05
N MET A 140 0.42 3.20 -6.16
CA MET A 140 -0.74 2.46 -6.66
C MET A 140 -0.96 1.21 -5.80
N THR A 141 -2.20 0.90 -5.54
CA THR A 141 -2.64 -0.31 -4.85
C THR A 141 -3.88 -0.86 -5.56
N PRO A 142 -4.17 -2.17 -5.46
CA PRO A 142 -5.35 -2.76 -6.10
C PRO A 142 -6.67 -2.14 -5.68
N ASP A 143 -6.80 -1.74 -4.41
CA ASP A 143 -7.97 -1.01 -3.90
C ASP A 143 -7.53 0.01 -2.85
N ALA A 144 -8.08 1.22 -2.93
CA ALA A 144 -7.82 2.31 -1.98
C ALA A 144 -9.01 3.27 -1.90
N GLY A 145 -9.42 3.59 -0.70
CA GLY A 145 -10.50 4.53 -0.50
C GLY A 145 -10.89 4.77 0.94
N SER A 146 -12.10 5.26 1.11
CA SER A 146 -12.78 5.44 2.38
C SER A 146 -14.25 5.05 2.23
N SER A 147 -14.96 4.90 3.32
CA SER A 147 -16.40 4.69 3.38
C SER A 147 -16.94 5.23 4.70
N ASP A 148 -18.25 5.26 4.85
CA ASP A 148 -18.89 5.71 6.11
C ASP A 148 -18.50 4.84 7.31
N LYS A 149 -18.18 3.56 7.09
CA LYS A 149 -17.72 2.63 8.14
C LYS A 149 -16.22 2.63 8.35
N VAL A 150 -15.46 2.94 7.31
CA VAL A 150 -13.99 2.95 7.33
C VAL A 150 -13.53 4.31 6.81
N GLY A 151 -13.27 5.24 7.71
CA GLY A 151 -12.97 6.64 7.39
C GLY A 151 -11.70 6.82 6.55
N SER A 152 -10.70 5.91 6.69
CA SER A 152 -9.45 5.91 5.91
C SER A 152 -8.92 4.49 5.76
N ASN A 153 -7.99 4.30 4.80
CA ASN A 153 -7.32 3.01 4.54
C ASN A 153 -8.26 1.84 4.19
N ARG A 154 -9.42 2.13 3.59
CA ARG A 154 -10.21 1.06 2.97
C ARG A 154 -9.45 0.52 1.77
N GLY A 155 -9.30 -0.79 1.70
CA GLY A 155 -8.57 -1.49 0.65
C GLY A 155 -7.25 -2.10 1.13
N MET A 156 -6.24 -2.12 0.29
CA MET A 156 -4.93 -2.72 0.57
C MET A 156 -3.89 -1.65 0.88
N VAL A 157 -3.32 -1.69 2.08
CA VAL A 157 -2.24 -0.77 2.50
C VAL A 157 -0.92 -1.52 2.48
N LEU A 158 -0.22 -1.45 1.35
CA LEU A 158 1.09 -2.06 1.13
C LEU A 158 2.03 -0.96 0.61
N ILE A 159 2.69 -0.27 1.53
CA ILE A 159 3.61 0.81 1.21
C ILE A 159 5.03 0.24 1.15
N PRO A 160 5.77 0.42 0.04
CA PRO A 160 7.14 -0.07 -0.09
C PRO A 160 8.05 0.46 1.00
N ASP A 161 8.96 -0.38 1.48
CA ASP A 161 9.93 0.00 2.49
C ASP A 161 11.16 0.72 1.89
N THR A 162 11.86 1.46 2.74
CA THR A 162 13.11 2.13 2.35
C THR A 162 14.14 1.10 1.90
N GLY A 163 14.68 1.28 0.71
CA GLY A 163 15.59 0.35 0.05
C GLY A 163 14.94 -0.52 -1.03
N ASP A 164 13.61 -0.63 -1.03
CA ASP A 164 12.89 -1.39 -2.05
C ASP A 164 13.05 -0.77 -3.43
N HIS A 165 13.04 -1.64 -4.44
CA HIS A 165 12.98 -1.24 -5.83
C HIS A 165 11.52 -1.10 -6.28
N VAL A 166 11.21 0.01 -6.95
CA VAL A 166 9.87 0.33 -7.42
C VAL A 166 9.90 0.78 -8.88
N MET A 167 8.78 0.59 -9.58
CA MET A 167 8.55 1.16 -10.90
C MET A 167 7.78 2.47 -10.75
N VAL A 168 8.31 3.53 -11.35
CA VAL A 168 7.69 4.85 -11.40
C VAL A 168 7.18 5.10 -12.80
N HIS A 169 5.92 5.42 -12.91
CA HIS A 169 5.27 5.81 -14.15
C HIS A 169 4.91 7.30 -14.13
N PHE A 170 4.71 7.89 -15.29
CA PHE A 170 4.41 9.29 -15.48
C PHE A 170 3.07 9.45 -16.18
N ARG A 171 2.11 10.08 -15.50
CA ARG A 171 0.76 10.28 -16.04
C ARG A 171 0.83 11.07 -17.35
N TYR A 172 0.31 10.49 -18.44
CA TYR A 172 0.37 11.04 -19.80
C TYR A 172 1.78 11.34 -20.31
N GLY A 173 2.79 10.66 -19.79
CA GLY A 173 4.19 10.94 -20.14
C GLY A 173 4.74 12.26 -19.60
N ASP A 174 4.00 12.96 -18.73
CA ASP A 174 4.42 14.24 -18.15
C ASP A 174 5.44 14.01 -17.01
N PRO A 175 6.70 14.45 -17.15
CA PRO A 175 7.74 14.31 -16.13
C PRO A 175 7.34 14.88 -14.75
N ASN A 176 6.40 15.83 -14.71
CA ASN A 176 5.94 16.48 -13.49
C ASN A 176 4.82 15.71 -12.77
N ARG A 177 4.37 14.57 -13.33
CA ARG A 177 3.25 13.79 -12.79
C ARG A 177 3.63 12.34 -12.52
N PRO A 178 4.72 12.09 -11.77
CA PRO A 178 5.14 10.73 -11.41
C PRO A 178 4.22 10.10 -10.36
N PHE A 179 4.05 8.78 -10.44
CA PHE A 179 3.47 7.94 -9.40
C PHE A 179 4.08 6.55 -9.44
N VAL A 180 4.02 5.82 -8.33
CA VAL A 180 4.61 4.49 -8.18
C VAL A 180 3.59 3.43 -8.57
N LEU A 181 3.93 2.56 -9.54
CA LEU A 181 3.11 1.43 -9.97
C LEU A 181 3.13 0.27 -8.98
N GLY A 182 4.26 0.04 -8.32
CA GLY A 182 4.46 -1.06 -7.39
C GLY A 182 5.94 -1.38 -7.21
N SER A 183 6.19 -2.37 -6.34
CA SER A 183 7.54 -2.89 -6.07
C SER A 183 7.95 -3.95 -7.08
N VAL A 184 9.26 -4.09 -7.28
CA VAL A 184 9.87 -5.14 -8.11
C VAL A 184 10.89 -5.88 -7.26
N PHE A 185 10.85 -7.20 -7.30
CA PHE A 185 11.89 -8.00 -6.72
C PHE A 185 13.21 -7.79 -7.47
N HIS A 186 14.31 -7.87 -6.73
CA HIS A 186 15.66 -7.83 -7.28
C HIS A 186 16.50 -8.96 -6.67
N GLY A 187 17.70 -9.21 -7.20
CA GLY A 187 18.51 -10.38 -6.86
C GLY A 187 18.88 -10.56 -5.38
N LYS A 188 18.63 -9.54 -4.53
CA LYS A 188 18.84 -9.62 -3.08
C LYS A 188 17.54 -9.74 -2.29
N SER A 189 16.38 -9.55 -2.89
CA SER A 189 15.08 -9.47 -2.20
C SER A 189 14.05 -10.46 -2.71
N GLY A 190 14.27 -11.11 -3.84
CA GLY A 190 13.28 -11.98 -4.46
C GLY A 190 13.67 -13.45 -4.39
N GLY A 191 12.80 -14.29 -3.87
CA GLY A 191 12.90 -15.75 -3.90
C GLY A 191 11.81 -16.42 -4.73
N GLY A 192 10.86 -15.66 -5.23
CA GLY A 192 9.70 -16.20 -5.93
C GLY A 192 8.82 -17.10 -5.08
N GLY A 193 8.00 -17.92 -5.70
CA GLY A 193 7.04 -18.83 -5.04
C GLY A 193 7.62 -20.20 -4.60
N GLY A 194 8.95 -20.30 -4.45
CA GLY A 194 9.62 -21.58 -4.12
C GLY A 194 9.70 -22.52 -5.32
N GLU A 195 10.08 -23.77 -5.06
CA GLU A 195 10.12 -24.82 -6.08
C GLU A 195 8.72 -25.05 -6.68
N GLY A 196 8.65 -25.13 -8.00
CA GLY A 196 7.39 -25.26 -8.73
C GLY A 196 6.47 -24.06 -8.68
N ASN A 197 6.91 -22.93 -8.07
CA ASN A 197 6.11 -21.71 -7.87
C ASN A 197 4.79 -21.99 -7.10
N ASN A 198 4.83 -22.89 -6.14
CA ASN A 198 3.64 -23.35 -5.40
C ASN A 198 3.21 -22.43 -4.26
N LYS A 199 4.04 -21.44 -3.88
CA LYS A 199 3.76 -20.56 -2.74
C LYS A 199 3.27 -19.18 -3.17
N ARG A 200 2.22 -18.72 -2.53
CA ARG A 200 1.74 -17.33 -2.55
C ARG A 200 1.80 -16.79 -1.13
N SER A 201 2.37 -15.60 -0.94
CA SER A 201 2.52 -15.07 0.40
C SER A 201 2.28 -13.56 0.46
N LEU A 202 1.80 -13.13 1.61
CA LEU A 202 1.83 -11.75 2.07
C LEU A 202 2.66 -11.73 3.34
N ALA A 203 3.82 -11.06 3.30
CA ALA A 203 4.72 -10.99 4.43
C ALA A 203 5.06 -9.52 4.75
N THR A 204 5.06 -9.18 6.02
CA THR A 204 5.46 -7.86 6.50
C THR A 204 6.94 -7.84 6.84
N ARG A 205 7.51 -6.64 6.91
CA ARG A 205 8.89 -6.44 7.37
C ARG A 205 9.16 -7.03 8.76
N GLY A 206 8.16 -7.05 9.63
CA GLY A 206 8.25 -7.62 10.98
C GLY A 206 8.21 -9.15 11.03
N GLY A 207 7.98 -9.83 9.89
CA GLY A 207 7.94 -11.29 9.82
C GLY A 207 6.55 -11.91 9.98
N THR A 208 5.51 -11.12 10.24
CA THR A 208 4.13 -11.62 10.19
C THR A 208 3.78 -11.97 8.76
N SER A 209 3.22 -13.15 8.53
CA SER A 209 2.92 -13.60 7.16
C SER A 209 1.65 -14.43 7.05
N LEU A 210 1.09 -14.41 5.85
CA LEU A 210 0.07 -15.34 5.37
C LEU A 210 0.65 -16.06 4.15
N VAL A 211 0.70 -17.39 4.20
CA VAL A 211 1.23 -18.24 3.12
C VAL A 211 0.15 -19.21 2.67
N LEU A 212 -0.06 -19.26 1.36
CA LEU A 212 -0.88 -20.26 0.67
C LEU A 212 0.10 -21.17 -0.07
N ASP A 213 0.13 -22.44 0.27
CA ASP A 213 1.03 -23.44 -0.32
C ASP A 213 0.23 -24.46 -1.12
N GLU A 214 0.35 -24.41 -2.44
CA GLU A 214 -0.32 -25.36 -3.35
C GLU A 214 0.37 -26.74 -3.35
N GLY A 215 1.59 -26.85 -2.83
CA GLY A 215 2.33 -28.09 -2.76
C GLY A 215 1.73 -29.10 -1.77
N ASP A 216 1.16 -28.60 -0.67
CA ASP A 216 0.46 -29.40 0.33
C ASP A 216 -0.99 -28.93 0.58
N ASN A 217 -1.48 -28.00 -0.25
CA ASN A 217 -2.79 -27.36 -0.15
C ASN A 217 -3.04 -26.66 1.20
N SER A 218 -2.00 -26.18 1.87
CA SER A 218 -2.10 -25.53 3.17
C SER A 218 -2.24 -24.01 3.09
N CYS A 219 -2.82 -23.45 4.16
CA CYS A 219 -2.87 -22.02 4.39
C CYS A 219 -2.37 -21.74 5.81
N THR A 220 -1.31 -20.95 5.95
CA THR A 220 -0.70 -20.64 7.25
C THR A 220 -0.63 -19.15 7.49
N ALA A 221 -1.20 -18.69 8.61
CA ALA A 221 -0.96 -17.35 9.17
C ALA A 221 -0.04 -17.49 10.38
N THR A 222 1.07 -16.76 10.40
CA THR A 222 2.06 -16.84 11.48
C THR A 222 2.60 -15.46 11.85
N ASP A 223 3.13 -15.35 13.05
CA ASP A 223 3.88 -14.22 13.54
C ASP A 223 5.30 -14.61 14.00
N PRO A 224 6.21 -13.64 14.26
CA PRO A 224 7.58 -13.91 14.67
C PRO A 224 7.72 -14.58 16.05
N SER A 225 6.69 -14.54 16.90
CA SER A 225 6.72 -15.17 18.22
C SER A 225 6.44 -16.69 18.18
N GLY A 226 6.07 -17.19 17.01
CA GLY A 226 5.78 -18.60 16.78
C GLY A 226 4.29 -18.97 16.91
N ASN A 227 3.42 -17.99 17.08
CA ASN A 227 1.97 -18.25 16.98
C ASN A 227 1.60 -18.57 15.53
N PHE A 228 0.72 -19.53 15.32
CA PHE A 228 0.19 -19.80 13.99
C PHE A 228 -1.21 -20.41 14.00
N LEU A 229 -1.93 -20.11 12.94
CA LEU A 229 -3.13 -20.84 12.50
C LEU A 229 -2.82 -21.48 11.15
N ARG A 230 -2.99 -22.79 11.06
CA ARG A 230 -2.76 -23.52 9.81
C ARG A 230 -3.97 -24.39 9.44
N LEU A 231 -4.44 -24.22 8.22
CA LEU A 231 -5.29 -25.18 7.53
C LEU A 231 -4.35 -26.13 6.80
N ASN A 232 -4.29 -27.41 7.22
CA ASN A 232 -3.21 -28.31 6.81
C ASN A 232 -3.39 -28.93 5.41
N GLY A 233 -4.54 -28.72 4.75
CA GLY A 233 -4.83 -29.31 3.43
C GLY A 233 -5.31 -30.75 3.45
N ASP A 234 -5.30 -31.42 4.60
CA ASP A 234 -5.67 -32.83 4.84
C ASP A 234 -6.98 -32.99 5.64
N GLY A 235 -7.75 -31.92 5.79
CA GLY A 235 -8.96 -31.89 6.61
C GLY A 235 -8.73 -31.55 8.08
N THR A 236 -7.49 -31.21 8.47
CA THR A 236 -7.16 -30.78 9.84
C THR A 236 -6.83 -29.31 9.94
N VAL A 237 -7.01 -28.75 11.13
CA VAL A 237 -6.66 -27.36 11.48
C VAL A 237 -5.82 -27.37 12.74
N THR A 238 -4.74 -26.59 12.73
CA THR A 238 -3.86 -26.40 13.89
C THR A 238 -3.87 -24.94 14.32
N LEU A 239 -4.19 -24.70 15.59
CA LEU A 239 -3.98 -23.41 16.26
C LEU A 239 -2.93 -23.63 17.34
N TYR A 240 -1.85 -22.85 17.29
CA TYR A 240 -0.72 -22.99 18.21
C TYR A 240 -0.24 -21.64 18.70
N ALA A 241 0.06 -21.57 19.98
CA ALA A 241 0.79 -20.48 20.60
C ALA A 241 1.79 -21.07 21.61
N PRO A 242 3.06 -20.60 21.65
CA PRO A 242 4.05 -21.11 22.60
C PRO A 242 3.67 -20.84 24.08
N ASP A 243 3.02 -19.70 24.35
CA ASP A 243 2.75 -19.29 25.73
C ASP A 243 1.27 -19.46 26.14
N LYS A 244 0.33 -18.87 25.36
CA LYS A 244 -1.07 -18.79 25.80
C LYS A 244 -2.04 -18.64 24.63
N ILE A 245 -3.22 -19.25 24.77
CA ILE A 245 -4.39 -19.02 23.92
C ILE A 245 -5.55 -18.59 24.82
N ASP A 246 -6.06 -17.37 24.66
CA ASP A 246 -7.29 -16.90 25.27
C ASP A 246 -8.44 -17.00 24.27
N ILE A 247 -9.53 -17.64 24.72
CA ILE A 247 -10.79 -17.70 23.96
C ILE A 247 -11.87 -17.09 24.83
N GLU A 248 -12.31 -15.89 24.47
CA GLU A 248 -13.31 -15.13 25.23
C GLU A 248 -14.50 -14.77 24.35
N SER A 249 -15.69 -15.08 24.83
CA SER A 249 -16.93 -14.78 24.11
C SER A 249 -18.11 -14.79 25.09
N LYS A 250 -19.24 -14.21 24.66
CA LYS A 250 -20.52 -14.36 25.34
C LYS A 250 -20.98 -15.83 25.41
N GLU A 251 -20.68 -16.63 24.39
CA GLU A 251 -21.01 -18.05 24.30
C GLU A 251 -19.97 -18.77 23.46
N ILE A 252 -19.53 -19.94 23.93
CA ILE A 252 -18.58 -20.82 23.21
C ILE A 252 -19.22 -22.22 23.12
N ASN A 253 -19.45 -22.70 21.89
CA ASN A 253 -19.96 -24.03 21.62
C ASN A 253 -18.86 -24.89 20.99
N ILE A 254 -18.53 -26.02 21.63
CA ILE A 254 -17.54 -26.99 21.13
C ILE A 254 -18.28 -28.32 20.89
N THR A 255 -18.39 -28.75 19.64
CA THR A 255 -19.07 -29.96 19.26
C THR A 255 -18.16 -30.81 18.38
N ALA A 256 -18.01 -32.09 18.71
CA ALA A 256 -17.34 -33.05 17.86
C ALA A 256 -18.27 -34.24 17.62
N GLN A 257 -18.19 -34.85 16.44
CA GLN A 257 -19.01 -36.06 16.11
C GLN A 257 -18.54 -37.28 16.88
N GLU A 258 -17.23 -37.40 17.15
CA GLU A 258 -16.65 -38.56 17.78
C GLU A 258 -16.06 -38.26 19.15
N LYS A 259 -15.12 -37.28 19.25
CA LYS A 259 -14.33 -37.13 20.46
C LYS A 259 -13.85 -35.69 20.70
N ILE A 260 -13.93 -35.27 21.94
CA ILE A 260 -13.26 -34.05 22.45
C ILE A 260 -12.23 -34.48 23.49
N ASN A 261 -10.96 -34.11 23.30
CA ASN A 261 -9.89 -34.33 24.27
C ASN A 261 -9.52 -33.00 24.90
N ILE A 262 -9.59 -32.90 26.23
CA ILE A 262 -9.10 -31.77 27.01
C ILE A 262 -8.00 -32.30 27.92
N LYS A 263 -6.76 -31.79 27.75
CA LYS A 263 -5.61 -32.27 28.53
C LYS A 263 -4.82 -31.07 29.04
N GLY A 264 -4.71 -30.92 30.34
CA GLY A 264 -3.71 -30.08 31.01
C GLY A 264 -2.63 -31.00 31.61
N ILE A 265 -1.37 -30.59 31.59
CA ILE A 265 -0.28 -31.35 32.24
C ILE A 265 -0.38 -31.17 33.75
N ASP A 266 -0.50 -29.92 34.21
CA ASP A 266 -0.55 -29.60 35.63
C ASP A 266 -1.99 -29.49 36.13
N GLU A 267 -2.86 -28.78 35.41
CA GLU A 267 -4.19 -28.45 35.90
C GLU A 267 -5.21 -28.25 34.75
N VAL A 268 -6.45 -28.65 35.01
CA VAL A 268 -7.63 -28.29 34.22
C VAL A 268 -8.68 -27.70 35.16
N ASN A 269 -8.92 -26.40 35.07
CA ASN A 269 -9.89 -25.69 35.90
C ASN A 269 -11.22 -25.48 35.17
N VAL A 270 -12.34 -25.91 35.78
CA VAL A 270 -13.70 -25.62 35.32
C VAL A 270 -14.43 -24.83 36.38
N ASN A 271 -14.63 -23.54 36.15
CA ASN A 271 -15.27 -22.64 37.10
C ASN A 271 -16.51 -21.99 36.51
N SER A 272 -17.67 -22.23 37.07
CA SER A 272 -18.92 -21.59 36.67
C SER A 272 -19.98 -21.68 37.74
N LYS A 273 -21.08 -20.92 37.62
CA LYS A 273 -22.24 -21.05 38.50
C LYS A 273 -22.89 -22.44 38.47
N LYS A 274 -22.82 -23.12 37.32
CA LYS A 274 -23.39 -24.47 37.11
C LYS A 274 -22.54 -25.24 36.15
N VAL A 275 -22.15 -26.48 36.50
CA VAL A 275 -21.46 -27.43 35.61
C VAL A 275 -22.41 -28.60 35.44
N PHE A 276 -22.70 -29.00 34.20
CA PHE A 276 -23.46 -30.16 33.83
C PHE A 276 -22.58 -31.15 33.12
N ILE A 277 -22.39 -32.34 33.69
CA ILE A 277 -21.69 -33.45 33.06
C ILE A 277 -22.72 -34.57 32.82
N LYS A 278 -22.97 -34.92 31.55
CA LYS A 278 -23.95 -35.90 31.18
C LYS A 278 -23.34 -36.88 30.16
N GLY A 279 -23.16 -38.15 30.55
CA GLY A 279 -22.89 -39.23 29.64
C GLY A 279 -24.20 -39.94 29.26
N LYS A 280 -24.31 -40.45 28.04
CA LYS A 280 -25.42 -41.31 27.61
C LYS A 280 -25.27 -42.69 28.21
N ASP A 281 -24.04 -43.20 28.15
CA ASP A 281 -23.70 -44.54 28.63
C ASP A 281 -22.94 -44.47 29.96
N ASP A 282 -21.74 -43.81 29.99
CA ASP A 282 -20.91 -43.74 31.17
C ASP A 282 -20.40 -42.34 31.47
N VAL A 283 -20.20 -42.02 32.73
CA VAL A 283 -19.36 -40.93 33.24
C VAL A 283 -18.34 -41.55 34.20
N THR A 284 -17.08 -41.55 33.83
CA THR A 284 -16.01 -42.13 34.65
C THR A 284 -15.10 -41.03 35.18
N ILE A 285 -14.95 -40.95 36.52
CA ILE A 285 -14.01 -40.02 37.19
C ILE A 285 -12.97 -40.90 37.92
N LYS A 286 -11.70 -40.73 37.58
CA LYS A 286 -10.58 -41.50 38.18
C LYS A 286 -9.49 -40.54 38.69
N SER A 287 -8.94 -40.89 39.84
CA SER A 287 -7.76 -40.25 40.40
C SER A 287 -6.86 -41.33 41.01
N ASN A 288 -5.54 -41.16 40.89
CA ASN A 288 -4.55 -42.03 41.49
C ASN A 288 -4.34 -41.72 43.00
N THR A 289 -4.76 -40.57 43.45
CA THR A 289 -4.56 -40.12 44.83
C THR A 289 -5.90 -39.85 45.55
N GLN A 290 -6.63 -38.87 45.15
CA GLN A 290 -7.83 -38.46 45.84
C GLN A 290 -8.89 -37.85 44.91
N ILE A 291 -10.14 -38.12 45.13
CA ILE A 291 -11.29 -37.37 44.62
C ILE A 291 -11.99 -36.72 45.82
N THR A 292 -12.07 -35.39 45.80
CA THR A 292 -12.70 -34.62 46.87
C THR A 292 -13.91 -33.85 46.33
N ASP A 293 -15.06 -34.14 46.91
CA ASP A 293 -16.30 -33.41 46.62
C ASP A 293 -16.71 -32.63 47.88
N LYS A 294 -16.76 -31.27 47.80
CA LYS A 294 -17.10 -30.38 48.89
C LYS A 294 -18.28 -29.52 48.48
N ALA A 295 -19.42 -29.73 49.08
CA ALA A 295 -20.60 -28.93 48.85
C ALA A 295 -21.47 -28.84 50.13
N PRO A 296 -22.28 -27.80 50.32
CA PRO A 296 -23.27 -27.76 51.41
C PRO A 296 -24.23 -28.95 51.38
N SER A 297 -24.48 -29.51 50.20
CA SER A 297 -25.29 -30.75 50.02
C SER A 297 -24.78 -31.56 48.85
N ILE A 298 -24.52 -32.82 49.09
CA ILE A 298 -24.14 -33.81 48.07
C ILE A 298 -25.26 -34.84 47.99
N THR A 299 -25.86 -35.03 46.80
CA THR A 299 -26.91 -35.99 46.57
C THR A 299 -26.47 -37.03 45.53
N ILE A 300 -26.36 -38.28 45.92
CA ILE A 300 -26.03 -39.41 45.06
C ILE A 300 -27.28 -40.28 44.88
N LYS A 301 -27.77 -40.44 43.66
CA LYS A 301 -28.95 -41.24 43.33
C LYS A 301 -28.62 -42.25 42.29
N GLY A 302 -28.72 -43.57 42.57
CA GLY A 302 -28.65 -44.64 41.61
C GLY A 302 -30.05 -45.25 41.44
N LYS A 303 -30.41 -45.56 40.18
CA LYS A 303 -31.69 -46.28 39.91
C LYS A 303 -31.64 -47.75 40.34
N ASN A 304 -30.49 -48.37 40.16
CA ASN A 304 -30.31 -49.82 40.47
C ASN A 304 -29.37 -50.02 41.66
N THR A 305 -28.13 -49.55 41.56
CA THR A 305 -27.12 -49.78 42.60
C THR A 305 -26.27 -48.55 42.85
N ILE A 306 -25.92 -48.33 44.12
CA ILE A 306 -24.85 -47.43 44.56
C ILE A 306 -23.87 -48.34 45.31
N LEU A 307 -22.64 -48.47 44.82
CA LEU A 307 -21.61 -49.32 45.41
C LEU A 307 -20.49 -48.39 45.94
N ALA A 308 -20.09 -48.56 47.17
CA ALA A 308 -18.91 -47.97 47.77
C ALA A 308 -18.03 -49.07 48.32
N GLU A 309 -16.83 -49.22 47.76
CA GLU A 309 -15.84 -50.23 48.15
C GLU A 309 -14.51 -49.59 48.52
N GLY A 310 -13.90 -50.05 49.58
CA GLY A 310 -12.58 -49.59 50.05
C GLY A 310 -12.09 -50.37 51.24
N LYS A 311 -10.80 -50.33 51.55
CA LYS A 311 -10.26 -50.89 52.79
C LYS A 311 -10.99 -50.36 54.03
N ILE A 312 -11.36 -49.08 53.98
CA ILE A 312 -12.14 -48.39 54.98
C ILE A 312 -13.19 -47.55 54.22
N VAL A 313 -14.44 -47.66 54.60
CA VAL A 313 -15.54 -46.81 54.15
C VAL A 313 -16.11 -46.12 55.39
N ASP A 314 -15.74 -44.88 55.61
CA ASP A 314 -16.21 -44.09 56.76
C ASP A 314 -17.42 -43.21 56.35
N ILE A 315 -18.48 -43.34 57.09
CA ILE A 315 -19.68 -42.49 56.95
C ILE A 315 -19.89 -41.78 58.27
N ASP A 316 -19.41 -40.53 58.40
CA ASP A 316 -19.51 -39.73 59.59
C ASP A 316 -20.56 -38.60 59.45
N GLY A 317 -21.59 -38.63 60.24
CA GLY A 317 -22.58 -37.59 60.33
C GLY A 317 -22.52 -36.91 61.69
N LYS A 318 -22.04 -35.63 61.71
CA LYS A 318 -21.88 -34.85 62.96
C LYS A 318 -23.16 -34.77 63.80
N THR A 319 -24.34 -34.85 63.19
CA THR A 319 -25.63 -34.73 63.90
C THR A 319 -26.43 -36.02 63.80
N MET A 320 -26.50 -36.63 62.62
CA MET A 320 -27.30 -37.81 62.38
C MET A 320 -26.83 -38.60 61.15
N THR A 321 -26.72 -39.91 61.24
CA THR A 321 -26.55 -40.82 60.10
C THR A 321 -27.80 -41.70 60.02
N ASN A 322 -28.61 -41.55 58.97
CA ASN A 322 -29.80 -42.34 58.74
C ASN A 322 -29.55 -43.39 57.64
N VAL A 323 -29.67 -44.66 57.97
CA VAL A 323 -29.65 -45.75 57.01
C VAL A 323 -31.05 -46.37 56.97
N LYS A 324 -31.70 -46.35 55.80
CA LYS A 324 -33.04 -46.96 55.62
C LYS A 324 -33.02 -47.90 54.42
N GLY A 325 -33.55 -49.11 54.57
CA GLY A 325 -33.67 -50.12 53.51
C GLY A 325 -34.65 -51.18 53.88
N GLY A 326 -35.13 -52.00 52.93
CA GLY A 326 -35.96 -53.20 53.21
C GLY A 326 -35.17 -54.24 54.01
N ASN A 327 -33.87 -54.37 53.72
CA ASN A 327 -32.90 -55.12 54.54
C ASN A 327 -31.67 -54.24 54.75
N VAL A 328 -31.20 -54.14 55.97
CA VAL A 328 -29.97 -53.48 56.37
C VAL A 328 -29.08 -54.51 57.04
N ASN A 329 -28.03 -54.99 56.37
CA ASN A 329 -27.05 -55.89 56.95
C ASN A 329 -25.85 -55.11 57.43
N LEU A 330 -25.55 -55.16 58.71
CA LEU A 330 -24.37 -54.60 59.35
C LEU A 330 -23.55 -55.74 59.91
N ASN A 331 -22.39 -56.04 59.36
CA ASN A 331 -21.49 -57.07 59.82
C ASN A 331 -20.44 -56.54 60.78
#